data_d972d5dc08123a5e924e19cec6854255
#
_entry.id   d972d5dc08123a5e924e19cec6854255
#
_cell.length_a   1.000
_cell.length_b   1.000
_cell.length_c   1.000
_cell.angle_alpha   90.00
_cell.angle_beta   90.00
_cell.angle_gamma   90.00
#
_symmetry.space_group_name_H-M   'P 1'
#
loop_
_entity.id
_entity.type
_entity.pdbx_description
1 polymer ?
#
loop_
_entity_poly.entity_id
_entity_poly.type
_entity_poly.pdbx_seq_one_letter_code
_entity_poly.pdbx_strand_id
1 'polypeptide(L)'
;NRLMDAGAISIGVYVPEDFDRRIIERDRSAVQLLVDGTDPIILGVAQQLTALPIRFDSQTALVPVPSMEVRNYYNPERRSAVNIVPGLVGVILTMTMVMFTAVAIVREKERGNMELLINTPIKTPELMLGKIIPYVLIGLIQLVIVLGMGGYFFKVPILGSYSQLLTASLVFIGANLALGLLLSTLATTQFQAMQMTFFVFLPSI
;
A
#
# COMPACT_ATOMS: atom_id res chain seq x y z
N ASN A 1 14.40 11.87 -15.36
CA ASN A 1 13.70 10.95 -14.43
C ASN A 1 13.15 11.65 -13.18
N ARG A 2 13.56 12.91 -12.90
CA ARG A 2 13.09 13.66 -11.72
C ARG A 2 11.56 13.76 -11.59
N LEU A 3 10.84 13.73 -12.69
CA LEU A 3 9.37 13.81 -12.70
C LEU A 3 8.72 12.49 -12.26
N MET A 4 9.32 11.35 -12.62
CA MET A 4 8.87 10.03 -12.13
C MET A 4 9.25 9.85 -10.65
N ASP A 5 10.47 10.27 -10.27
CA ASP A 5 10.93 10.23 -8.88
C ASP A 5 10.07 11.11 -7.94
N ALA A 6 9.49 12.18 -8.48
CA ALA A 6 8.57 13.08 -7.77
C ALA A 6 7.10 12.60 -7.81
N GLY A 7 6.80 11.49 -8.48
CA GLY A 7 5.43 10.98 -8.66
C GLY A 7 4.55 11.86 -9.55
N ALA A 8 5.15 12.80 -10.29
CA ALA A 8 4.40 13.73 -11.14
C ALA A 8 3.90 13.10 -12.45
N ILE A 9 4.57 12.04 -12.91
CA ILE A 9 4.19 11.26 -14.08
C ILE A 9 4.40 9.77 -13.79
N SER A 10 3.50 8.93 -14.30
CA SER A 10 3.55 7.47 -14.15
C SER A 10 4.00 6.77 -15.44
N ILE A 11 3.90 7.44 -16.57
CA ILE A 11 4.33 6.95 -17.88
C ILE A 11 5.11 8.05 -18.59
N GLY A 12 6.27 7.69 -19.13
CA GLY A 12 7.11 8.56 -19.94
C GLY A 12 7.47 7.89 -21.28
N VAL A 13 7.55 8.67 -22.34
CA VAL A 13 8.03 8.19 -23.65
C VAL A 13 9.45 8.69 -23.82
N TYR A 14 10.38 7.78 -24.03
CA TYR A 14 11.77 8.10 -24.34
C TYR A 14 12.04 7.81 -25.81
N VAL A 15 12.42 8.87 -26.54
CA VAL A 15 12.85 8.79 -27.93
C VAL A 15 14.39 8.94 -27.91
N PRO A 16 15.15 7.91 -28.30
CA PRO A 16 16.62 7.98 -28.33
C PRO A 16 17.11 8.85 -29.49
N GLU A 17 18.32 9.36 -29.36
CA GLU A 17 18.96 10.22 -30.39
C GLU A 17 19.17 9.49 -31.73
N ASP A 18 19.31 8.17 -31.70
CA ASP A 18 19.48 7.29 -32.83
C ASP A 18 18.15 6.72 -33.39
N PHE A 19 17.04 7.43 -33.16
CA PHE A 19 15.68 7.01 -33.52
C PHE A 19 15.56 6.67 -35.02
N ASP A 20 16.01 7.54 -35.90
CA ASP A 20 15.92 7.33 -37.36
C ASP A 20 16.69 6.08 -37.82
N ARG A 21 17.86 5.87 -37.23
CA ARG A 21 18.67 4.68 -37.49
C ARG A 21 17.98 3.39 -37.07
N ARG A 22 17.35 3.39 -35.89
CA ARG A 22 16.61 2.23 -35.35
C ARG A 22 15.40 1.86 -36.19
N ILE A 23 14.75 2.85 -36.80
CA ILE A 23 13.64 2.62 -37.73
C ILE A 23 14.15 1.93 -39.00
N ILE A 24 15.33 2.33 -39.48
CA ILE A 24 15.91 1.78 -40.73
C ILE A 24 16.50 0.39 -40.53
N GLU A 25 17.34 0.24 -39.48
CA GLU A 25 18.09 -1.00 -39.22
C GLU A 25 17.21 -2.08 -38.58
N ARG A 26 16.12 -1.72 -37.86
CA ARG A 26 15.17 -2.63 -37.21
C ARG A 26 15.81 -3.64 -36.22
N ASP A 27 16.96 -3.31 -35.70
CA ASP A 27 17.69 -4.16 -34.77
C ASP A 27 17.19 -4.02 -33.34
N ARG A 28 16.57 -2.87 -33.02
CA ARG A 28 16.08 -2.50 -31.69
C ARG A 28 14.79 -1.71 -31.77
N SER A 29 14.06 -1.66 -30.64
CA SER A 29 12.88 -0.83 -30.50
C SER A 29 13.20 0.66 -30.71
N ALA A 30 12.39 1.32 -31.55
CA ALA A 30 12.59 2.72 -31.89
C ALA A 30 12.28 3.66 -30.72
N VAL A 31 11.34 3.28 -29.87
CA VAL A 31 10.86 4.09 -28.73
C VAL A 31 10.82 3.22 -27.48
N GLN A 32 11.17 3.80 -26.34
CA GLN A 32 11.02 3.14 -25.04
C GLN A 32 9.90 3.81 -24.24
N LEU A 33 8.99 2.99 -23.74
CA LEU A 33 7.96 3.41 -22.80
C LEU A 33 8.46 3.17 -21.37
N LEU A 34 8.80 4.26 -20.69
CA LEU A 34 9.22 4.22 -19.29
C LEU A 34 7.96 4.19 -18.42
N VAL A 35 7.81 3.16 -17.61
CA VAL A 35 6.60 2.94 -16.82
C VAL A 35 6.99 2.74 -15.37
N ASP A 36 6.20 3.30 -14.47
CA ASP A 36 6.28 2.96 -13.07
C ASP A 36 5.78 1.52 -12.88
N GLY A 37 6.72 0.59 -12.68
CA GLY A 37 6.45 -0.83 -12.50
C GLY A 37 5.88 -1.21 -11.13
N THR A 38 5.61 -0.23 -10.27
CA THR A 38 5.01 -0.45 -8.95
C THR A 38 3.48 -0.51 -9.01
N ASP A 39 2.87 0.11 -10.04
CA ASP A 39 1.42 0.11 -10.22
C ASP A 39 1.00 -0.91 -11.30
N PRO A 40 0.29 -2.00 -10.93
CA PRO A 40 -0.19 -3.01 -11.86
C PRO A 40 -1.17 -2.48 -12.92
N ILE A 41 -1.95 -1.44 -12.59
CA ILE A 41 -2.95 -0.85 -13.49
C ILE A 41 -2.22 -0.09 -14.59
N ILE A 42 -1.24 0.74 -14.21
CA ILE A 42 -0.42 1.51 -15.14
C ILE A 42 0.37 0.57 -16.05
N LEU A 43 0.90 -0.53 -15.49
CA LEU A 43 1.59 -1.55 -16.27
C LEU A 43 0.67 -2.20 -17.31
N GLY A 44 -0.58 -2.51 -16.95
CA GLY A 44 -1.59 -3.05 -17.86
C GLY A 44 -1.91 -2.09 -19.02
N VAL A 45 -2.09 -0.81 -18.71
CA VAL A 45 -2.32 0.24 -19.74
C VAL A 45 -1.11 0.38 -20.66
N ALA A 46 0.11 0.38 -20.10
CA ALA A 46 1.34 0.46 -20.88
C ALA A 46 1.50 -0.71 -21.85
N GLN A 47 1.12 -1.92 -21.44
CA GLN A 47 1.12 -3.10 -22.33
C GLN A 47 0.10 -2.96 -23.46
N GLN A 48 -1.07 -2.38 -23.22
CA GLN A 48 -2.04 -2.11 -24.28
C GLN A 48 -1.53 -1.06 -25.26
N LEU A 49 -0.82 -0.03 -24.78
CA LEU A 49 -0.22 1.00 -25.64
C LEU A 49 0.84 0.41 -26.58
N THR A 50 1.61 -0.60 -26.17
CA THR A 50 2.60 -1.26 -27.04
C THR A 50 1.97 -2.08 -28.17
N ALA A 51 0.72 -2.49 -27.99
CA ALA A 51 -0.02 -3.23 -29.02
C ALA A 51 -0.61 -2.30 -30.10
N LEU A 52 -0.61 -0.98 -29.88
CA LEU A 52 -1.11 -0.03 -30.86
C LEU A 52 -0.12 0.14 -32.01
N PRO A 53 -0.57 0.04 -33.28
CA PRO A 53 0.30 0.27 -34.42
C PRO A 53 0.67 1.76 -34.49
N ILE A 54 1.95 2.07 -34.40
CA ILE A 54 2.45 3.42 -34.65
C ILE A 54 2.54 3.62 -36.15
N ARG A 55 1.77 4.56 -36.68
CA ARG A 55 1.86 4.98 -38.08
C ARG A 55 2.81 6.17 -38.17
N PHE A 56 3.91 5.98 -38.88
CA PHE A 56 4.76 7.08 -39.34
C PHE A 56 4.24 7.52 -40.69
N ASP A 57 4.10 8.82 -40.91
CA ASP A 57 3.54 9.45 -42.13
C ASP A 57 4.52 9.41 -43.37
N SER A 58 5.32 8.42 -43.44
CA SER A 58 6.12 8.17 -44.67
C SER A 58 5.51 7.02 -45.42
N GLN A 59 5.18 7.26 -46.68
CA GLN A 59 4.45 6.41 -47.64
C GLN A 59 5.03 5.00 -47.90
N THR A 60 5.80 4.45 -46.99
CA THR A 60 6.47 3.18 -47.21
C THR A 60 6.17 2.20 -46.09
N ALA A 61 5.34 1.21 -46.47
CA ALA A 61 5.16 -0.09 -45.85
C ALA A 61 4.64 -0.12 -44.40
N LEU A 62 3.52 -0.77 -44.23
CA LEU A 62 3.05 -1.44 -43.03
C LEU A 62 4.14 -2.39 -42.52
N VAL A 63 4.99 -1.89 -41.64
CA VAL A 63 6.00 -2.72 -41.02
C VAL A 63 5.56 -2.95 -39.58
N PRO A 64 5.35 -4.20 -39.15
CA PRO A 64 5.24 -4.52 -37.77
C PRO A 64 6.65 -4.37 -37.16
N VAL A 65 6.99 -3.14 -36.79
CA VAL A 65 8.16 -2.91 -35.94
C VAL A 65 7.70 -3.20 -34.54
N PRO A 66 8.43 -3.97 -33.70
CA PRO A 66 8.25 -3.93 -32.26
C PRO A 66 8.70 -2.55 -31.82
N SER A 67 7.78 -1.59 -31.99
CA SER A 67 8.12 -0.18 -32.00
C SER A 67 8.27 0.42 -30.62
N MET A 68 7.76 -0.27 -29.59
CA MET A 68 7.84 0.17 -28.21
C MET A 68 8.30 -0.95 -27.30
N GLU A 69 9.34 -0.71 -26.53
CA GLU A 69 9.78 -1.56 -25.43
C GLU A 69 9.32 -0.96 -24.11
N VAL A 70 8.57 -1.73 -23.31
CA VAL A 70 8.19 -1.30 -21.94
C VAL A 70 9.36 -1.54 -21.02
N ARG A 71 9.92 -0.46 -20.49
CA ARG A 71 10.95 -0.50 -19.46
C ARG A 71 10.37 -0.12 -18.11
N ASN A 72 10.26 -1.11 -17.22
CA ASN A 72 9.80 -0.89 -15.85
C ASN A 72 10.89 -0.23 -15.03
N TYR A 73 10.60 0.91 -14.42
CA TYR A 73 11.63 1.70 -13.75
C TYR A 73 11.89 1.21 -12.31
N TYR A 74 10.90 1.08 -11.45
CA TYR A 74 11.10 0.72 -10.04
C TYR A 74 10.97 -0.78 -9.75
N ASN A 75 10.39 -1.56 -10.66
CA ASN A 75 10.23 -3.01 -10.54
C ASN A 75 10.57 -3.70 -11.86
N PRO A 76 11.86 -3.69 -12.31
CA PRO A 76 12.24 -4.23 -13.63
C PRO A 76 11.96 -5.72 -13.76
N GLU A 77 12.00 -6.47 -12.67
CA GLU A 77 11.76 -7.92 -12.67
C GLU A 77 10.27 -8.27 -12.52
N ARG A 78 9.37 -7.27 -12.47
CA ARG A 78 7.90 -7.44 -12.29
C ARG A 78 7.57 -8.35 -11.10
N ARG A 79 8.27 -8.18 -10.00
CA ARG A 79 8.03 -8.97 -8.78
C ARG A 79 6.72 -8.52 -8.15
N SER A 80 5.71 -9.37 -8.18
CA SER A 80 4.41 -9.11 -7.55
C SER A 80 4.52 -8.78 -6.05
N ALA A 81 5.54 -9.32 -5.37
CA ALA A 81 5.78 -9.08 -3.96
C ALA A 81 6.05 -7.59 -3.64
N VAL A 82 6.68 -6.82 -4.53
CA VAL A 82 6.96 -5.39 -4.32
C VAL A 82 5.66 -4.58 -4.20
N ASN A 83 4.62 -4.99 -4.89
CA ASN A 83 3.32 -4.33 -4.87
C ASN A 83 2.41 -4.89 -3.78
N ILE A 84 2.41 -6.22 -3.58
CA ILE A 84 1.48 -6.90 -2.67
C ILE A 84 1.90 -6.72 -1.20
N VAL A 85 3.19 -6.80 -0.87
CA VAL A 85 3.66 -6.77 0.52
C VAL A 85 3.27 -5.47 1.25
N PRO A 86 3.47 -4.26 0.70
CA PRO A 86 3.04 -3.03 1.36
C PRO A 86 1.52 -2.98 1.59
N GLY A 87 0.73 -3.45 0.63
CA GLY A 87 -0.73 -3.57 0.78
C GLY A 87 -1.11 -4.52 1.91
N LEU A 88 -0.48 -5.70 1.99
CA LEU A 88 -0.72 -6.66 3.06
C LEU A 88 -0.37 -6.10 4.44
N VAL A 89 0.68 -5.29 4.57
CA VAL A 89 1.01 -4.60 5.84
C VAL A 89 -0.18 -3.76 6.29
N GLY A 90 -0.73 -2.93 5.40
CA GLY A 90 -1.90 -2.10 5.69
C GLY A 90 -3.11 -2.93 6.10
N VAL A 91 -3.44 -3.96 5.33
CA VAL A 91 -4.57 -4.87 5.58
C VAL A 91 -4.45 -5.56 6.95
N ILE A 92 -3.29 -6.16 7.24
CA ILE A 92 -3.05 -6.89 8.48
C ILE A 92 -3.10 -5.94 9.68
N LEU A 93 -2.45 -4.77 9.60
CA LEU A 93 -2.48 -3.77 10.66
C LEU A 93 -3.92 -3.25 10.91
N THR A 94 -4.65 -2.90 9.86
CA THR A 94 -6.02 -2.42 10.00
C THR A 94 -6.89 -3.46 10.69
N MET A 95 -6.91 -4.67 10.17
CA MET A 95 -7.77 -5.74 10.70
C MET A 95 -7.45 -6.04 12.18
N THR A 96 -6.16 -6.22 12.50
CA THR A 96 -5.75 -6.58 13.86
C THR A 96 -5.93 -5.44 14.85
N MET A 97 -5.54 -4.20 14.49
CA MET A 97 -5.63 -3.07 15.41
C MET A 97 -7.09 -2.71 15.72
N VAL A 98 -7.93 -2.62 14.69
CA VAL A 98 -9.36 -2.32 14.87
C VAL A 98 -10.05 -3.40 15.69
N MET A 99 -9.83 -4.68 15.33
CA MET A 99 -10.46 -5.80 16.01
C MET A 99 -10.02 -5.91 17.48
N PHE A 100 -8.71 -5.86 17.75
CA PHE A 100 -8.21 -6.00 19.10
C PHE A 100 -8.69 -4.87 20.00
N THR A 101 -8.68 -3.63 19.50
CA THR A 101 -9.14 -2.47 20.26
C THR A 101 -10.64 -2.55 20.55
N ALA A 102 -11.45 -2.85 19.53
CA ALA A 102 -12.89 -2.95 19.68
C ALA A 102 -13.27 -4.06 20.67
N VAL A 103 -12.71 -5.27 20.48
CA VAL A 103 -12.99 -6.43 21.33
C VAL A 103 -12.53 -6.21 22.77
N ALA A 104 -11.34 -5.61 22.98
CA ALA A 104 -10.83 -5.39 24.33
C ALA A 104 -11.71 -4.45 25.14
N ILE A 105 -12.21 -3.38 24.55
CA ILE A 105 -13.07 -2.41 25.23
C ILE A 105 -14.45 -3.02 25.49
N VAL A 106 -15.01 -3.70 24.51
CA VAL A 106 -16.32 -4.35 24.66
C VAL A 106 -16.25 -5.47 25.71
N ARG A 107 -15.15 -6.21 25.79
CA ARG A 107 -14.91 -7.22 26.83
C ARG A 107 -14.95 -6.65 28.26
N GLU A 108 -14.39 -5.46 28.46
CA GLU A 108 -14.48 -4.79 29.76
C GLU A 108 -15.90 -4.33 30.07
N LYS A 109 -16.63 -3.87 29.06
CA LYS A 109 -18.04 -3.49 29.16
C LYS A 109 -18.91 -4.70 29.53
N GLU A 110 -18.73 -5.85 28.83
CA GLU A 110 -19.44 -7.10 29.14
C GLU A 110 -19.18 -7.63 30.56
N ARG A 111 -17.97 -7.43 31.07
CA ARG A 111 -17.57 -7.89 32.42
C ARG A 111 -18.02 -6.98 33.54
N GLY A 112 -18.67 -5.86 33.25
CA GLY A 112 -19.10 -4.87 34.25
C GLY A 112 -17.95 -4.10 34.88
N ASN A 113 -16.71 -4.26 34.42
CA ASN A 113 -15.54 -3.58 34.99
C ASN A 113 -15.57 -2.06 34.78
N MET A 114 -16.43 -1.56 33.89
CA MET A 114 -16.60 -0.13 33.65
C MET A 114 -17.14 0.59 34.88
N GLU A 115 -18.00 -0.04 35.66
CA GLU A 115 -18.54 0.55 36.90
C GLU A 115 -17.45 0.71 37.97
N LEU A 116 -16.53 -0.24 38.07
CA LEU A 116 -15.37 -0.15 38.97
C LEU A 116 -14.42 0.97 38.54
N LEU A 117 -14.23 1.16 37.26
CA LEU A 117 -13.35 2.19 36.73
C LEU A 117 -13.91 3.62 36.92
N ILE A 118 -15.22 3.81 36.87
CA ILE A 118 -15.89 5.09 37.08
C ILE A 118 -15.75 5.53 38.58
N ASN A 119 -15.67 4.58 39.51
CA ASN A 119 -15.49 4.84 40.93
C ASN A 119 -14.03 5.12 41.33
N THR A 120 -13.07 5.06 40.38
CA THR A 120 -11.68 5.40 40.67
C THR A 120 -11.42 6.90 40.39
N PRO A 121 -10.50 7.56 41.12
CA PRO A 121 -10.17 8.98 40.93
C PRO A 121 -9.35 9.25 39.66
N ILE A 122 -9.34 8.32 38.70
CA ILE A 122 -8.60 8.40 37.42
C ILE A 122 -9.45 9.19 36.42
N LYS A 123 -8.83 10.15 35.73
CA LYS A 123 -9.49 10.90 34.65
C LYS A 123 -9.70 10.00 33.43
N THR A 124 -10.85 10.15 32.78
CA THR A 124 -11.20 9.38 31.54
C THR A 124 -10.09 9.36 30.48
N PRO A 125 -9.38 10.47 30.17
CA PRO A 125 -8.31 10.45 29.19
C PRO A 125 -7.11 9.62 29.64
N GLU A 126 -6.78 9.60 30.92
CA GLU A 126 -5.67 8.80 31.48
C GLU A 126 -5.95 7.30 31.34
N LEU A 127 -7.20 6.92 31.61
CA LEU A 127 -7.66 5.55 31.45
C LEU A 127 -7.60 5.12 29.96
N MET A 128 -8.06 5.98 29.04
CA MET A 128 -8.04 5.71 27.60
C MET A 128 -6.61 5.60 27.08
N LEU A 129 -5.72 6.50 27.47
CA LEU A 129 -4.30 6.43 27.11
C LEU A 129 -3.63 5.15 27.64
N GLY A 130 -3.90 4.78 28.89
CA GLY A 130 -3.38 3.54 29.47
C GLY A 130 -3.79 2.28 28.69
N LYS A 131 -4.98 2.30 28.07
CA LYS A 131 -5.45 1.21 27.21
C LYS A 131 -4.87 1.24 25.81
N ILE A 132 -4.67 2.42 25.23
CA ILE A 132 -4.20 2.59 23.85
C ILE A 132 -2.70 2.27 23.73
N ILE A 133 -1.88 2.68 24.70
CA ILE A 133 -0.42 2.51 24.67
C ILE A 133 0.01 1.05 24.39
N PRO A 134 -0.52 0.03 25.08
CA PRO A 134 -0.18 -1.36 24.78
C PRO A 134 -0.49 -1.77 23.34
N TYR A 135 -1.60 -1.28 22.77
CA TYR A 135 -1.96 -1.61 21.38
C TYR A 135 -1.08 -0.90 20.36
N VAL A 136 -0.62 0.32 20.65
CA VAL A 136 0.39 0.99 19.83
C VAL A 136 1.67 0.16 19.79
N LEU A 137 2.13 -0.35 20.93
CA LEU A 137 3.31 -1.22 21.00
C LEU A 137 3.12 -2.52 20.20
N ILE A 138 1.96 -3.17 20.33
CA ILE A 138 1.62 -4.35 19.54
C ILE A 138 1.64 -4.03 18.05
N GLY A 139 1.04 -2.90 17.62
CA GLY A 139 1.05 -2.46 16.24
C GLY A 139 2.45 -2.21 15.70
N LEU A 140 3.33 -1.60 16.50
CA LEU A 140 4.73 -1.39 16.13
C LEU A 140 5.51 -2.71 16.00
N ILE A 141 5.33 -3.63 16.93
CA ILE A 141 5.94 -4.97 16.86
C ILE A 141 5.47 -5.68 15.59
N GLN A 142 4.17 -5.66 15.33
CA GLN A 142 3.59 -6.25 14.13
C GLN A 142 4.15 -5.62 12.85
N LEU A 143 4.27 -4.29 12.80
CA LEU A 143 4.89 -3.59 11.69
C LEU A 143 6.32 -4.08 11.43
N VAL A 144 7.14 -4.17 12.48
CA VAL A 144 8.52 -4.65 12.38
C VAL A 144 8.58 -6.08 11.86
N ILE A 145 7.70 -6.97 12.36
CA ILE A 145 7.63 -8.36 11.90
C ILE A 145 7.26 -8.42 10.42
N VAL A 146 6.20 -7.73 10.00
CA VAL A 146 5.71 -7.81 8.61
C VAL A 146 6.72 -7.19 7.63
N LEU A 147 7.30 -6.03 7.97
CA LEU A 147 8.36 -5.41 7.15
C LEU A 147 9.63 -6.26 7.12
N GLY A 148 10.02 -6.83 8.25
CA GLY A 148 11.17 -7.73 8.35
C GLY A 148 10.99 -8.99 7.48
N MET A 149 9.82 -9.61 7.54
CA MET A 149 9.47 -10.74 6.67
C MET A 149 9.43 -10.33 5.20
N GLY A 150 8.85 -9.18 4.88
CA GLY A 150 8.83 -8.62 3.52
C GLY A 150 10.23 -8.41 2.95
N GLY A 151 11.13 -7.85 3.75
CA GLY A 151 12.54 -7.65 3.36
C GLY A 151 13.33 -8.96 3.25
N TYR A 152 13.18 -9.86 4.23
CA TYR A 152 13.96 -11.10 4.29
C TYR A 152 13.52 -12.14 3.26
N PHE A 153 12.22 -12.46 3.19
CA PHE A 153 11.71 -13.50 2.29
C PHE A 153 11.45 -13.00 0.88
N PHE A 154 10.90 -11.80 0.74
CA PHE A 154 10.45 -11.27 -0.55
C PHE A 154 11.45 -10.27 -1.15
N LYS A 155 12.51 -9.92 -0.41
CA LYS A 155 13.53 -8.96 -0.84
C LYS A 155 12.93 -7.64 -1.35
N VAL A 156 11.87 -7.18 -0.69
CA VAL A 156 11.22 -5.90 -1.00
C VAL A 156 12.12 -4.77 -0.50
N PRO A 157 12.66 -3.91 -1.39
CA PRO A 157 13.52 -2.82 -0.97
C PRO A 157 12.71 -1.71 -0.31
N ILE A 158 13.18 -1.19 0.82
CA ILE A 158 12.66 0.02 1.43
C ILE A 158 13.43 1.19 0.84
N LEU A 159 12.84 1.89 -0.13
CA LEU A 159 13.49 2.98 -0.87
C LEU A 159 13.38 4.35 -0.18
N GLY A 160 12.57 4.45 0.87
CA GLY A 160 12.31 5.68 1.61
C GLY A 160 13.09 5.79 2.93
N SER A 161 12.90 6.93 3.61
CA SER A 161 13.47 7.13 4.96
C SER A 161 12.70 6.32 6.00
N TYR A 162 13.43 5.58 6.85
CA TYR A 162 12.83 4.81 7.95
C TYR A 162 12.05 5.70 8.94
N SER A 163 12.46 6.96 9.14
CA SER A 163 11.75 7.89 10.00
C SER A 163 10.39 8.28 9.44
N GLN A 164 10.31 8.51 8.12
CA GLN A 164 9.03 8.78 7.46
C GLN A 164 8.10 7.60 7.52
N LEU A 165 8.63 6.38 7.28
CA LEU A 165 7.86 5.15 7.38
C LEU A 165 7.32 4.94 8.80
N LEU A 166 8.15 5.14 9.82
CA LEU A 166 7.74 5.03 11.23
C LEU A 166 6.66 6.05 11.59
N THR A 167 6.82 7.31 11.18
CA THR A 167 5.83 8.37 11.46
C THR A 167 4.50 8.08 10.78
N ALA A 168 4.52 7.70 9.50
CA ALA A 168 3.31 7.32 8.75
C ALA A 168 2.62 6.11 9.41
N SER A 169 3.40 5.10 9.83
CA SER A 169 2.87 3.91 10.50
C SER A 169 2.26 4.23 11.87
N LEU A 170 2.85 5.14 12.65
CA LEU A 170 2.29 5.58 13.93
C LEU A 170 0.95 6.29 13.75
N VAL A 171 0.86 7.19 12.75
CA VAL A 171 -0.40 7.86 12.41
C VAL A 171 -1.44 6.84 11.96
N PHE A 172 -1.05 5.89 11.13
CA PHE A 172 -1.92 4.83 10.63
C PHE A 172 -2.42 3.92 11.77
N ILE A 173 -1.54 3.48 12.68
CA ILE A 173 -1.90 2.71 13.87
C ILE A 173 -2.87 3.51 14.74
N GLY A 174 -2.58 4.79 14.99
CA GLY A 174 -3.46 5.67 15.78
C GLY A 174 -4.86 5.81 15.17
N ALA A 175 -4.96 5.98 13.86
CA ALA A 175 -6.23 6.06 13.14
C ALA A 175 -7.04 4.75 13.27
N ASN A 176 -6.38 3.60 13.13
CA ASN A 176 -7.03 2.28 13.29
C ASN A 176 -7.48 2.02 14.73
N LEU A 177 -6.68 2.42 15.73
CA LEU A 177 -7.09 2.34 17.13
C LEU A 177 -8.32 3.23 17.42
N ALA A 178 -8.36 4.45 16.86
CA ALA A 178 -9.52 5.34 16.98
C ALA A 178 -10.77 4.74 16.34
N LEU A 179 -10.62 4.09 15.17
CA LEU A 179 -11.71 3.36 14.53
C LEU A 179 -12.20 2.19 15.39
N GLY A 180 -11.29 1.43 15.99
CA GLY A 180 -11.63 0.36 16.93
C GLY A 180 -12.38 0.88 18.16
N LEU A 181 -11.96 2.04 18.72
CA LEU A 181 -12.69 2.73 19.78
C LEU A 181 -14.12 3.09 19.35
N LEU A 182 -14.27 3.65 18.15
CA LEU A 182 -15.58 4.01 17.61
C LEU A 182 -16.49 2.78 17.51
N LEU A 183 -16.00 1.68 16.95
CA LEU A 183 -16.78 0.44 16.82
C LEU A 183 -17.15 -0.14 18.20
N SER A 184 -16.28 0.01 19.21
CA SER A 184 -16.57 -0.44 20.58
C SER A 184 -17.73 0.31 21.24
N THR A 185 -18.02 1.53 20.81
CA THR A 185 -19.17 2.29 21.32
C THR A 185 -20.50 1.75 20.79
N LEU A 186 -20.49 1.21 19.57
CA LEU A 186 -21.67 0.67 18.90
C LEU A 186 -21.92 -0.80 19.29
N ALA A 187 -20.89 -1.55 19.58
CA ALA A 187 -20.97 -2.96 19.93
C ALA A 187 -21.35 -3.17 21.41
N THR A 188 -22.23 -4.12 21.66
CA THR A 188 -22.63 -4.56 23.00
C THR A 188 -21.94 -5.85 23.42
N THR A 189 -21.55 -6.70 22.47
CA THR A 189 -20.86 -7.98 22.71
C THR A 189 -19.57 -8.08 21.92
N GLN A 190 -18.60 -8.86 22.41
CA GLN A 190 -17.34 -9.11 21.69
C GLN A 190 -17.58 -9.68 20.30
N PHE A 191 -18.56 -10.59 20.16
CA PHE A 191 -18.91 -11.17 18.86
C PHE A 191 -19.43 -10.11 17.90
N GLN A 192 -20.28 -9.20 18.37
CA GLN A 192 -20.76 -8.07 17.56
C GLN A 192 -19.62 -7.14 17.15
N ALA A 193 -18.67 -6.86 18.05
CA ALA A 193 -17.49 -6.05 17.73
C ALA A 193 -16.64 -6.70 16.61
N MET A 194 -16.44 -8.02 16.67
CA MET A 194 -15.75 -8.76 15.61
C MET A 194 -16.50 -8.66 14.28
N GLN A 195 -17.81 -8.90 14.27
CA GLN A 195 -18.61 -8.80 13.05
C GLN A 195 -18.57 -7.40 12.44
N MET A 196 -18.74 -6.34 13.26
CA MET A 196 -18.67 -4.97 12.79
C MET A 196 -17.31 -4.65 12.19
N THR A 197 -16.22 -5.13 12.79
CA THR A 197 -14.86 -4.95 12.25
C THR A 197 -14.75 -5.58 10.85
N PHE A 198 -15.25 -6.79 10.66
CA PHE A 198 -15.26 -7.44 9.34
C PHE A 198 -16.09 -6.65 8.32
N PHE A 199 -17.28 -6.17 8.70
CA PHE A 199 -18.14 -5.40 7.78
C PHE A 199 -17.53 -4.06 7.38
N VAL A 200 -16.82 -3.39 8.27
CA VAL A 200 -16.10 -2.15 7.96
C VAL A 200 -14.88 -2.41 7.09
N PHE A 201 -14.22 -3.57 7.29
CA PHE A 201 -13.01 -3.93 6.58
C PHE A 201 -13.28 -4.41 5.14
N LEU A 202 -14.38 -5.17 4.88
CA LEU A 202 -14.69 -5.71 3.56
C LEU A 202 -14.71 -4.66 2.42
N PRO A 203 -15.34 -3.47 2.58
CA PRO A 203 -15.33 -2.45 1.53
C PRO A 203 -13.99 -1.69 1.43
N SER A 204 -13.02 -1.94 2.32
CA SER A 204 -11.71 -1.25 2.33
C SER A 204 -10.62 -2.01 1.57
N ILE A 205 -10.89 -3.24 1.11
CA ILE A 205 -10.01 -4.07 0.29
C ILE A 205 -10.34 -3.87 -1.18
#